data_2b88c5f017dddf314cf3c1fbd37b4fd8
#
_entry.id   2b88c5f017dddf314cf3c1fbd37b4fd8
#
_cell.length_a   1.000
_cell.length_b   1.000
_cell.length_c   1.000
_cell.angle_alpha   90.00
_cell.angle_beta   90.00
_cell.angle_gamma   90.00
#
_symmetry.space_group_name_H-M   'P 1'
#
loop_
_entity.id
_entity.type
_entity.pdbx_description
1 polymer ?
#
loop_
_entity_poly.entity_id
_entity_poly.type
_entity_poly.pdbx_seq_one_letter_code
_entity_poly.pdbx_strand_id
1 'polypeptide(L)'
;MKTDHVGRMVFDEADLVNMVMRGQPLADLNGLIVQPWIDLATAAEILDDVPMFIDYDKLAQESVEQFDHRCRNTWFMPDEYKQLDIAELVISKCATPEQLQRCGEELLLYQERGLFDLLRYLVYLVDIMKHNHVIWGVGRGSSTASYVLYLLGVHQIDSMYYDLDVGEFLR
;
A
#
# COMPACT_ATOMS: atom_id res chain seq x y z
N MET A 1 -29.58 -0.02 -6.73
CA MET A 1 -28.28 0.15 -6.03
C MET A 1 -27.85 -1.17 -5.45
N LYS A 2 -26.65 -1.63 -5.76
CA LYS A 2 -26.08 -2.89 -5.28
C LYS A 2 -24.70 -2.60 -4.69
N THR A 3 -24.32 -3.39 -3.69
CA THR A 3 -22.97 -3.32 -3.13
C THR A 3 -22.18 -4.52 -3.65
N ASP A 4 -20.98 -4.29 -4.16
CA ASP A 4 -20.09 -5.36 -4.59
C ASP A 4 -19.39 -6.02 -3.39
N HIS A 5 -18.56 -7.04 -3.65
CA HIS A 5 -17.86 -7.82 -2.62
C HIS A 5 -16.77 -7.03 -1.84
N VAL A 6 -16.38 -5.87 -2.33
CA VAL A 6 -15.42 -4.96 -1.66
C VAL A 6 -16.11 -3.72 -1.06
N GLY A 7 -17.44 -3.69 -1.07
CA GLY A 7 -18.21 -2.61 -0.43
C GLY A 7 -18.46 -1.38 -1.31
N ARG A 8 -18.13 -1.41 -2.63
CA ARG A 8 -18.44 -0.29 -3.52
C ARG A 8 -19.91 -0.29 -3.86
N MET A 9 -20.53 0.88 -3.84
CA MET A 9 -21.91 1.05 -4.30
C MET A 9 -21.92 1.18 -5.82
N VAL A 10 -22.70 0.29 -6.48
CA VAL A 10 -22.86 0.28 -7.93
C VAL A 10 -24.31 0.59 -8.25
N PHE A 11 -24.51 1.55 -9.12
CA PHE A 11 -25.83 2.06 -9.50
C PHE A 11 -26.23 1.52 -10.87
N ASP A 12 -27.51 1.19 -11.02
CA ASP A 12 -28.12 0.86 -12.30
C ASP A 12 -28.96 2.05 -12.80
N GLU A 13 -29.51 1.91 -14.02
CA GLU A 13 -30.33 2.95 -14.64
C GLU A 13 -31.51 3.37 -13.75
N ALA A 14 -32.21 2.38 -13.19
CA ALA A 14 -33.37 2.65 -12.35
C ALA A 14 -33.01 3.43 -11.09
N ASP A 15 -31.84 3.17 -10.52
CA ASP A 15 -31.33 3.92 -9.39
C ASP A 15 -31.10 5.39 -9.74
N LEU A 16 -30.43 5.65 -10.86
CA LEU A 16 -30.11 7.03 -11.30
C LEU A 16 -31.40 7.80 -11.65
N VAL A 17 -32.31 7.18 -12.38
CA VAL A 17 -33.63 7.77 -12.68
C VAL A 17 -34.38 8.13 -11.40
N ASN A 18 -34.39 7.23 -10.40
CA ASN A 18 -35.03 7.49 -9.12
C ASN A 18 -34.38 8.68 -8.36
N MET A 19 -33.04 8.80 -8.42
CA MET A 19 -32.31 9.90 -7.79
C MET A 19 -32.72 11.25 -8.44
N VAL A 20 -32.74 11.32 -9.76
CA VAL A 20 -33.17 12.52 -10.51
C VAL A 20 -34.65 12.83 -10.23
N MET A 21 -35.52 11.83 -10.27
CA MET A 21 -36.96 12.02 -9.98
C MET A 21 -37.27 12.49 -8.56
N ARG A 22 -36.36 12.22 -7.62
CA ARG A 22 -36.42 12.74 -6.25
C ARG A 22 -35.84 14.15 -6.10
N GLY A 23 -35.39 14.75 -7.20
CA GLY A 23 -34.88 16.12 -7.24
C GLY A 23 -33.41 16.25 -6.84
N GLN A 24 -32.63 15.17 -6.90
CA GLN A 24 -31.17 15.30 -6.72
C GLN A 24 -30.58 16.09 -7.90
N PRO A 25 -29.70 17.07 -7.63
CA PRO A 25 -29.01 17.80 -8.69
C PRO A 25 -28.15 16.87 -9.52
N LEU A 26 -28.07 17.09 -10.84
CA LEU A 26 -27.22 16.28 -11.73
C LEU A 26 -25.73 16.33 -11.33
N ALA A 27 -25.29 17.46 -10.79
CA ALA A 27 -23.91 17.61 -10.28
C ALA A 27 -23.57 16.61 -9.18
N ASP A 28 -24.52 16.20 -8.35
CA ASP A 28 -24.33 15.23 -7.27
C ASP A 28 -24.18 13.78 -7.77
N LEU A 29 -24.49 13.54 -9.04
CA LEU A 29 -24.33 12.24 -9.69
C LEU A 29 -22.92 12.02 -10.26
N ASN A 30 -22.08 13.07 -10.29
CA ASN A 30 -20.70 12.95 -10.75
C ASN A 30 -19.90 11.97 -9.90
N GLY A 31 -19.13 11.10 -10.57
CA GLY A 31 -18.26 10.13 -9.91
C GLY A 31 -18.97 8.91 -9.34
N LEU A 32 -20.30 8.75 -9.56
CA LEU A 32 -20.97 7.51 -9.20
C LEU A 32 -20.49 6.35 -10.07
N ILE A 33 -20.33 5.18 -9.47
CA ILE A 33 -19.95 3.96 -10.17
C ILE A 33 -21.23 3.34 -10.75
N VAL A 34 -21.29 3.23 -12.07
CA VAL A 34 -22.46 2.74 -12.79
C VAL A 34 -22.16 1.46 -13.57
N GLN A 35 -23.15 0.61 -13.74
CA GLN A 35 -23.01 -0.52 -14.65
C GLN A 35 -22.87 0.00 -16.10
N PRO A 36 -21.96 -0.59 -16.92
CA PRO A 36 -21.78 -0.18 -18.31
C PRO A 36 -23.02 -0.56 -19.13
N TRP A 37 -23.90 0.39 -19.38
CA TRP A 37 -25.19 0.17 -20.07
C TRP A 37 -25.63 1.33 -20.96
N ILE A 38 -24.95 2.45 -20.93
CA ILE A 38 -25.37 3.63 -21.72
C ILE A 38 -24.20 4.13 -22.57
N ASP A 39 -24.52 4.46 -23.79
CA ASP A 39 -23.70 5.32 -24.62
C ASP A 39 -23.84 6.80 -24.15
N LEU A 40 -23.14 7.11 -23.06
CA LEU A 40 -23.08 8.46 -22.52
C LEU A 40 -22.42 9.45 -23.48
N ALA A 41 -21.62 8.95 -24.44
CA ALA A 41 -21.03 9.81 -25.46
C ALA A 41 -22.11 10.44 -26.33
N THR A 42 -23.10 9.65 -26.78
CA THR A 42 -24.24 10.17 -27.54
C THR A 42 -25.10 11.12 -26.71
N ALA A 43 -25.28 10.87 -25.40
CA ALA A 43 -26.01 11.78 -24.54
C ALA A 43 -25.28 13.12 -24.33
N ALA A 44 -23.95 13.08 -24.21
CA ALA A 44 -23.11 14.29 -24.05
C ALA A 44 -23.08 15.17 -25.32
N GLU A 45 -23.34 14.61 -26.50
CA GLU A 45 -23.48 15.39 -27.73
C GLU A 45 -24.78 16.22 -27.77
N ILE A 46 -25.78 15.82 -26.98
CA ILE A 46 -27.12 16.43 -27.00
C ILE A 46 -27.38 17.33 -25.78
N LEU A 47 -26.72 17.00 -24.65
CA LEU A 47 -26.94 17.64 -23.35
C LEU A 47 -25.65 18.25 -22.85
N ASP A 48 -25.69 19.56 -22.51
CA ASP A 48 -24.50 20.29 -22.02
C ASP A 48 -24.06 19.87 -20.60
N ASP A 49 -24.95 19.29 -19.79
CA ASP A 49 -24.73 19.00 -18.37
C ASP A 49 -24.86 17.48 -18.07
N VAL A 50 -24.19 16.63 -18.83
CA VAL A 50 -24.17 15.18 -18.54
C VAL A 50 -23.22 14.89 -17.39
N PRO A 51 -23.66 14.19 -16.31
CA PRO A 51 -22.78 13.80 -15.23
C PRO A 51 -21.67 12.86 -15.72
N MET A 52 -20.48 13.04 -15.21
CA MET A 52 -19.36 12.11 -15.45
C MET A 52 -19.50 10.92 -14.51
N PHE A 53 -19.81 9.75 -15.05
CA PHE A 53 -19.88 8.48 -14.33
C PHE A 53 -18.55 7.71 -14.41
N ILE A 54 -18.37 6.78 -13.49
CA ILE A 54 -17.29 5.82 -13.50
C ILE A 54 -17.87 4.46 -13.89
N ASP A 55 -17.39 3.87 -14.98
CA ASP A 55 -17.81 2.54 -15.38
C ASP A 55 -17.43 1.51 -14.32
N TYR A 56 -18.39 0.64 -13.96
CA TYR A 56 -18.13 -0.43 -13.03
C TYR A 56 -17.23 -1.48 -13.68
N ASP A 57 -15.99 -1.51 -13.23
CA ASP A 57 -15.08 -2.59 -13.53
C ASP A 57 -15.16 -3.66 -12.43
N LYS A 58 -15.66 -4.83 -12.82
CA LYS A 58 -15.72 -5.98 -11.91
C LYS A 58 -14.31 -6.43 -11.62
N LEU A 59 -13.84 -6.17 -10.38
CA LEU A 59 -12.53 -6.64 -9.94
C LEU A 59 -12.43 -8.15 -10.19
N ALA A 60 -11.33 -8.55 -10.80
CA ALA A 60 -11.02 -9.96 -10.95
C ALA A 60 -11.01 -10.61 -9.57
N GLN A 61 -11.63 -11.79 -9.45
CA GLN A 61 -11.49 -12.58 -8.23
C GLN A 61 -10.06 -13.12 -8.22
N GLU A 62 -9.23 -12.51 -7.38
CA GLU A 62 -7.85 -12.95 -7.15
C GLU A 62 -7.68 -13.29 -5.66
N SER A 63 -6.77 -14.21 -5.34
CA SER A 63 -6.43 -14.50 -3.95
C SER A 63 -5.66 -13.32 -3.33
N VAL A 64 -5.59 -13.29 -1.99
CA VAL A 64 -4.82 -12.25 -1.28
C VAL A 64 -3.36 -12.25 -1.73
N GLU A 65 -2.79 -13.44 -1.94
CA GLU A 65 -1.40 -13.61 -2.40
C GLU A 65 -1.21 -13.07 -3.83
N GLN A 66 -2.16 -13.33 -4.72
CA GLN A 66 -2.12 -12.81 -6.10
C GLN A 66 -2.23 -11.28 -6.11
N PHE A 67 -3.13 -10.74 -5.29
CA PHE A 67 -3.28 -9.29 -5.13
C PHE A 67 -1.99 -8.64 -4.60
N ASP A 68 -1.43 -9.21 -3.53
CA ASP A 68 -0.19 -8.71 -2.92
C ASP A 68 0.98 -8.77 -3.92
N HIS A 69 1.15 -9.87 -4.61
CA HIS A 69 2.19 -10.03 -5.63
C HIS A 69 2.02 -9.00 -6.77
N ARG A 70 0.79 -8.80 -7.25
CA ARG A 70 0.51 -7.79 -8.28
C ARG A 70 0.84 -6.39 -7.80
N CYS A 71 0.45 -6.03 -6.58
CA CYS A 71 0.75 -4.73 -5.99
C CYS A 71 2.27 -4.51 -5.82
N ARG A 72 3.01 -5.51 -5.35
CA ARG A 72 4.47 -5.43 -5.20
C ARG A 72 5.20 -5.26 -6.53
N ASN A 73 4.71 -5.89 -7.60
CA ASN A 73 5.29 -5.77 -8.94
C ASN A 73 5.18 -4.36 -9.53
N THR A 74 4.31 -3.49 -8.97
CA THR A 74 4.21 -2.09 -9.39
C THR A 74 5.24 -1.18 -8.70
N TRP A 75 5.96 -1.66 -7.69
CA TRP A 75 6.95 -0.87 -7.00
C TRP A 75 8.14 -0.59 -7.91
N PHE A 76 8.42 0.69 -8.13
CA PHE A 76 9.64 1.08 -8.81
C PHE A 76 10.82 0.88 -7.86
N MET A 77 11.67 -0.08 -8.21
CA MET A 77 12.92 -0.37 -7.49
C MET A 77 13.99 -0.76 -8.50
N PRO A 78 15.16 -0.10 -8.50
CA PRO A 78 16.27 -0.47 -9.35
C PRO A 78 16.74 -1.91 -9.11
N ASP A 79 17.28 -2.56 -10.14
CA ASP A 79 17.66 -3.98 -10.07
C ASP A 79 18.77 -4.26 -9.05
N GLU A 80 19.64 -3.29 -8.79
CA GLU A 80 20.67 -3.39 -7.74
C GLU A 80 20.08 -3.60 -6.34
N TYR A 81 18.92 -2.97 -6.06
CA TYR A 81 18.23 -3.18 -4.78
C TYR A 81 17.40 -4.46 -4.78
N LYS A 82 16.81 -4.85 -5.93
CA LYS A 82 16.08 -6.12 -6.04
C LYS A 82 16.97 -7.34 -5.77
N GLN A 83 18.24 -7.25 -6.18
CA GLN A 83 19.22 -8.32 -6.03
C GLN A 83 20.02 -8.24 -4.71
N LEU A 84 19.79 -7.19 -3.90
CA LEU A 84 20.50 -6.96 -2.66
C LEU A 84 20.28 -8.13 -1.67
N ASP A 85 21.37 -8.69 -1.15
CA ASP A 85 21.26 -9.60 -0.01
C ASP A 85 20.97 -8.78 1.25
N ILE A 86 19.68 -8.71 1.58
CA ILE A 86 19.21 -7.89 2.70
C ILE A 86 19.66 -8.47 4.04
N ALA A 87 19.82 -9.79 4.15
CA ALA A 87 20.27 -10.44 5.38
C ALA A 87 21.75 -10.10 5.62
N GLU A 88 22.59 -10.26 4.61
CA GLU A 88 24.01 -9.90 4.69
C GLU A 88 24.20 -8.40 5.03
N LEU A 89 23.42 -7.52 4.40
CA LEU A 89 23.46 -6.09 4.69
C LEU A 89 23.14 -5.79 6.15
N VAL A 90 22.08 -6.37 6.70
CA VAL A 90 21.67 -6.16 8.10
C VAL A 90 22.72 -6.71 9.06
N ILE A 91 23.20 -7.93 8.82
CA ILE A 91 24.21 -8.59 9.65
C ILE A 91 25.52 -7.77 9.65
N SER A 92 25.93 -7.24 8.52
CA SER A 92 27.15 -6.40 8.41
C SER A 92 27.10 -5.12 9.23
N LYS A 93 25.91 -4.65 9.62
CA LYS A 93 25.70 -3.46 10.45
C LYS A 93 25.71 -3.77 11.96
N CYS A 94 25.67 -5.04 12.35
CA CYS A 94 25.72 -5.45 13.76
C CYS A 94 27.15 -5.35 14.29
N ALA A 95 27.30 -4.73 15.45
CA ALA A 95 28.60 -4.54 16.10
C ALA A 95 28.84 -5.51 17.28
N THR A 96 27.77 -6.09 17.85
CA THR A 96 27.85 -6.98 19.00
C THR A 96 27.11 -8.30 18.78
N PRO A 97 27.46 -9.37 19.52
CA PRO A 97 26.75 -10.66 19.44
C PRO A 97 25.25 -10.54 19.76
N GLU A 98 24.87 -9.67 20.70
CA GLU A 98 23.48 -9.46 21.10
C GLU A 98 22.68 -8.82 19.96
N GLN A 99 23.26 -7.86 19.24
CA GLN A 99 22.67 -7.25 18.05
C GLN A 99 22.50 -8.29 16.93
N LEU A 100 23.52 -9.13 16.74
CA LEU A 100 23.48 -10.19 15.74
C LEU A 100 22.38 -11.21 16.04
N GLN A 101 22.22 -11.61 17.31
CA GLN A 101 21.15 -12.50 17.72
C GLN A 101 19.78 -11.87 17.45
N ARG A 102 19.58 -10.61 17.90
CA ARG A 102 18.32 -9.88 17.70
C ARG A 102 17.97 -9.75 16.21
N CYS A 103 18.94 -9.36 15.39
CA CYS A 103 18.73 -9.26 13.94
C CYS A 103 18.43 -10.61 13.30
N GLY A 104 19.08 -11.68 13.73
CA GLY A 104 18.80 -13.03 13.25
C GLY A 104 17.37 -13.48 13.53
N GLU A 105 16.89 -13.26 14.75
CA GLU A 105 15.51 -13.54 15.14
C GLU A 105 14.50 -12.74 14.31
N GLU A 106 14.72 -11.43 14.15
CA GLU A 106 13.85 -10.58 13.33
C GLU A 106 13.87 -10.94 11.85
N LEU A 107 15.05 -11.24 11.27
CA LEU A 107 15.17 -11.64 9.87
C LEU A 107 14.42 -12.93 9.57
N LEU A 108 14.42 -13.90 10.50
CA LEU A 108 13.61 -15.12 10.36
C LEU A 108 12.10 -14.76 10.30
N LEU A 109 11.62 -13.89 11.18
CA LEU A 109 10.23 -13.42 11.17
C LEU A 109 9.87 -12.69 9.87
N TYR A 110 10.77 -11.86 9.34
CA TYR A 110 10.58 -11.20 8.04
C TYR A 110 10.55 -12.21 6.88
N GLN A 111 11.43 -13.22 6.92
CA GLN A 111 11.48 -14.27 5.90
C GLN A 111 10.22 -15.12 5.89
N GLU A 112 9.74 -15.57 7.06
CA GLU A 112 8.51 -16.36 7.21
C GLU A 112 7.28 -15.63 6.65
N ARG A 113 7.26 -14.30 6.72
CA ARG A 113 6.19 -13.45 6.19
C ARG A 113 6.41 -12.98 4.76
N GLY A 114 7.49 -13.41 4.10
CA GLY A 114 7.82 -13.01 2.72
C GLY A 114 8.09 -11.50 2.58
N LEU A 115 8.67 -10.85 3.59
CA LEU A 115 8.84 -9.40 3.65
C LEU A 115 10.24 -8.91 3.25
N PHE A 116 11.10 -9.75 2.72
CA PHE A 116 12.45 -9.34 2.30
C PHE A 116 12.42 -8.30 1.18
N ASP A 117 11.48 -8.41 0.24
CA ASP A 117 11.33 -7.40 -0.82
C ASP A 117 10.89 -6.05 -0.27
N LEU A 118 10.06 -6.04 0.78
CA LEU A 118 9.73 -4.82 1.50
C LEU A 118 10.97 -4.19 2.14
N LEU A 119 11.83 -4.98 2.78
CA LEU A 119 13.07 -4.47 3.38
C LEU A 119 14.01 -3.87 2.31
N ARG A 120 14.16 -4.54 1.15
CA ARG A 120 14.92 -4.03 0.00
C ARG A 120 14.37 -2.67 -0.48
N TYR A 121 13.05 -2.60 -0.61
CA TYR A 121 12.39 -1.36 -1.01
C TYR A 121 12.61 -0.23 0.01
N LEU A 122 12.56 -0.54 1.32
CA LEU A 122 12.83 0.44 2.38
C LEU A 122 14.27 0.94 2.36
N VAL A 123 15.26 0.07 2.05
CA VAL A 123 16.65 0.51 1.83
C VAL A 123 16.71 1.51 0.68
N TYR A 124 16.13 1.17 -0.47
CA TYR A 124 16.06 2.06 -1.63
C TYR A 124 15.41 3.40 -1.27
N LEU A 125 14.27 3.38 -0.59
CA LEU A 125 13.55 4.59 -0.18
C LEU A 125 14.38 5.47 0.75
N VAL A 126 15.04 4.88 1.77
CA VAL A 126 15.90 5.61 2.70
C VAL A 126 17.09 6.24 1.98
N ASP A 127 17.71 5.53 1.03
CA ASP A 127 18.83 6.05 0.26
C ASP A 127 18.40 7.20 -0.66
N ILE A 128 17.24 7.10 -1.32
CA ILE A 128 16.66 8.21 -2.09
C ILE A 128 16.40 9.43 -1.20
N MET A 129 15.81 9.23 -0.01
CA MET A 129 15.56 10.32 0.91
C MET A 129 16.86 11.00 1.36
N LYS A 130 17.87 10.23 1.71
CA LYS A 130 19.20 10.77 2.08
C LYS A 130 19.83 11.54 0.93
N HIS A 131 19.80 10.98 -0.28
CA HIS A 131 20.40 11.60 -1.47
C HIS A 131 19.72 12.93 -1.82
N ASN A 132 18.44 13.04 -1.61
CA ASN A 132 17.66 14.25 -1.87
C ASN A 132 17.55 15.17 -0.65
N HIS A 133 18.28 14.91 0.42
CA HIS A 133 18.24 15.69 1.66
C HIS A 133 16.83 15.82 2.27
N VAL A 134 16.00 14.82 2.08
CA VAL A 134 14.67 14.77 2.69
C VAL A 134 14.81 14.40 4.17
N ILE A 135 14.19 15.18 5.04
CA ILE A 135 14.14 14.89 6.48
C ILE A 135 12.88 14.07 6.77
N TRP A 136 13.05 12.95 7.46
CA TRP A 136 11.91 12.15 7.94
C TRP A 136 11.90 12.04 9.46
N GLY A 137 10.75 11.64 10.00
CA GLY A 137 10.52 11.61 11.44
C GLY A 137 11.36 10.55 12.18
N VAL A 138 11.43 10.70 13.51
CA VAL A 138 12.17 9.79 14.40
C VAL A 138 11.63 8.36 14.33
N GLY A 139 10.34 8.21 14.08
CA GLY A 139 9.61 6.94 14.09
C GLY A 139 8.50 6.93 15.14
N ARG A 140 7.48 6.16 14.90
CA ARG A 140 6.33 5.97 15.81
C ARG A 140 5.61 4.65 15.50
N GLY A 141 4.75 4.21 16.44
CA GLY A 141 3.98 2.97 16.30
C GLY A 141 4.83 1.72 16.52
N SER A 142 4.26 0.56 16.29
CA SER A 142 4.89 -0.74 16.58
C SER A 142 6.14 -1.03 15.74
N SER A 143 6.30 -0.41 14.57
CA SER A 143 7.49 -0.58 13.73
C SER A 143 8.80 -0.14 14.43
N THR A 144 8.72 0.73 15.44
CA THR A 144 9.89 1.14 16.24
C THR A 144 10.43 0.00 17.11
N ALA A 145 9.69 -1.09 17.27
CA ALA A 145 10.18 -2.28 17.96
C ALA A 145 11.14 -3.13 17.10
N SER A 146 11.23 -2.88 15.78
CA SER A 146 12.16 -3.60 14.91
C SER A 146 13.56 -2.99 14.92
N TYR A 147 14.54 -3.76 15.39
CA TYR A 147 15.94 -3.37 15.33
C TYR A 147 16.50 -3.39 13.91
N VAL A 148 16.00 -4.28 13.07
CA VAL A 148 16.34 -4.32 11.63
C VAL A 148 15.96 -3.00 10.96
N LEU A 149 14.76 -2.47 11.18
CA LEU A 149 14.34 -1.18 10.62
C LEU A 149 15.18 0.00 11.14
N TYR A 150 15.60 -0.06 12.42
CA TYR A 150 16.54 0.91 12.98
C TYR A 150 17.89 0.89 12.25
N LEU A 151 18.50 -0.30 12.06
CA LEU A 151 19.76 -0.45 11.35
C LEU A 151 19.70 -0.01 9.88
N LEU A 152 18.54 -0.19 9.23
CA LEU A 152 18.31 0.27 7.87
C LEU A 152 18.05 1.79 7.80
N GLY A 153 17.84 2.45 8.95
CA GLY A 153 17.61 3.88 9.02
C GLY A 153 16.17 4.30 8.69
N VAL A 154 15.22 3.38 8.71
CA VAL A 154 13.80 3.67 8.50
C VAL A 154 13.26 4.53 9.64
N HIS A 155 13.71 4.28 10.85
CA HIS A 155 13.46 5.11 12.03
C HIS A 155 14.74 5.30 12.86
N GLN A 156 14.68 6.16 13.87
CA GLN A 156 15.84 6.55 14.69
C GLN A 156 15.73 6.03 16.14
N ILE A 157 14.79 5.13 16.42
CA ILE A 157 14.58 4.56 17.75
C ILE A 157 15.37 3.25 17.83
N ASP A 158 16.37 3.21 18.73
CA ASP A 158 17.08 1.98 19.03
C ASP A 158 16.19 1.07 19.91
N SER A 159 15.58 0.07 19.28
CA SER A 159 14.67 -0.84 19.96
C SER A 159 15.33 -1.70 21.03
N MET A 160 16.63 -1.97 20.91
CA MET A 160 17.37 -2.71 21.94
C MET A 160 17.64 -1.83 23.16
N TYR A 161 17.99 -0.56 22.95
CA TYR A 161 18.21 0.39 24.05
C TYR A 161 16.95 0.61 24.90
N TYR A 162 15.78 0.64 24.24
CA TYR A 162 14.48 0.82 24.91
C TYR A 162 13.79 -0.48 25.29
N ASP A 163 14.44 -1.63 25.10
CA ASP A 163 13.91 -2.97 25.42
C ASP A 163 12.52 -3.23 24.78
N LEU A 164 12.37 -2.88 23.50
CA LEU A 164 11.12 -3.05 22.77
C LEU A 164 11.00 -4.49 22.20
N ASP A 165 9.86 -5.12 22.44
CA ASP A 165 9.57 -6.47 21.93
C ASP A 165 9.17 -6.43 20.45
N VAL A 166 9.91 -7.18 19.63
CA VAL A 166 9.59 -7.33 18.20
C VAL A 166 8.21 -7.96 17.95
N GLY A 167 7.71 -8.76 18.90
CA GLY A 167 6.37 -9.34 18.86
C GLY A 167 5.24 -8.31 18.85
N GLU A 168 5.49 -7.06 19.23
CA GLU A 168 4.52 -5.98 19.07
C GLU A 168 4.33 -5.57 17.60
N PHE A 169 5.33 -5.80 16.76
CA PHE A 169 5.33 -5.42 15.34
C PHE A 169 5.10 -6.61 14.42
N LEU A 170 5.89 -7.67 14.54
CA LEU A 170 5.82 -8.88 13.71
C LEU A 170 5.03 -9.99 14.42
N ARG A 171 3.73 -9.79 14.56
CA ARG A 171 2.79 -10.75 15.17
C ARG A 171 2.43 -11.88 14.21
#